data_a02d58a3031487c00eec6713d9ae4025
#
_entry.id   a02d58a3031487c00eec6713d9ae4025
#
_cell.length_a   1.000
_cell.length_b   1.000
_cell.length_c   1.000
_cell.angle_alpha   90.00
_cell.angle_beta   90.00
_cell.angle_gamma   90.00
#
_symmetry.space_group_name_H-M   'P 1'
#
loop_
_entity.id
_entity.type
_entity.pdbx_description
1 polymer ?
#
loop_
_entity_poly.entity_id
_entity_poly.type
_entity_poly.pdbx_seq_one_letter_code
_entity_poly.pdbx_strand_id
1 'polypeptide(L)'
;MMTRVLGMVWIRVWKDWDEKRREWLDLHGSFKSGLEERVLVVTGSQPGPCRNPIGDHLLLRFFKNKVDYCRIHGYDIFYNNVLLHPGMHSFWAKIPVVRAAMMAHPEAEWIWWVDSDAAFTDMDFKLPLQRYKNHNFVVHGWEKLIYEKKSWTSLNAGVFLIRNSQWALDFMDVWSGMGPQTPNYAKWGEILRETCKDKAFYDSDDQTGLVYLLLKENEKWGNKIYVEGEYYFEGYWLEIVETLDNITAKYNDIERGASRLRRRHGEKVSEGYSAMWGEYLKDAGYGKFSWRRPFVTHFTGCQPCSGQHNQMYSGTSCWDAMQKVLNFADNQVLRNYGYVHRDLLDSASVSQLPFDYPA
;
A
#
# COMPACT_ATOMS: atom_id res chain seq x y z
N MET A 1 -9.58 23.69 31.17
CA MET A 1 -8.67 24.56 30.42
C MET A 1 -7.65 23.76 29.58
N MET A 2 -7.46 22.46 29.80
CA MET A 2 -6.53 21.59 29.05
C MET A 2 -7.07 21.06 27.70
N THR A 3 -8.39 21.02 27.51
CA THR A 3 -9.04 20.45 26.32
C THR A 3 -9.00 21.38 25.07
N ARG A 4 -8.68 22.65 25.24
CA ARG A 4 -8.60 23.60 24.10
C ARG A 4 -7.23 23.64 23.41
N VAL A 5 -6.17 23.15 24.03
CA VAL A 5 -4.80 23.22 23.48
C VAL A 5 -4.53 22.08 22.52
N LEU A 6 -5.10 20.90 22.73
CA LEU A 6 -4.94 19.73 21.84
C LEU A 6 -5.66 19.86 20.49
N GLY A 7 -6.74 20.67 20.42
CA GLY A 7 -7.43 20.96 19.16
C GLY A 7 -6.69 21.92 18.23
N MET A 8 -5.72 22.70 18.76
CA MET A 8 -5.04 23.75 17.98
C MET A 8 -3.87 23.26 17.13
N VAL A 9 -3.26 22.12 17.44
CA VAL A 9 -2.09 21.61 16.70
C VAL A 9 -2.48 21.07 15.31
N TRP A 10 -3.74 20.63 15.13
CA TRP A 10 -4.27 20.13 13.85
C TRP A 10 -4.78 21.25 12.92
N ILE A 11 -5.07 22.45 13.43
CA ILE A 11 -5.66 23.57 12.69
C ILE A 11 -4.59 24.50 12.11
N ARG A 12 -3.30 24.19 12.22
CA ARG A 12 -2.30 24.95 11.50
C ARG A 12 -2.34 24.57 10.02
N VAL A 13 -3.15 25.29 9.26
CA VAL A 13 -3.16 25.25 7.81
C VAL A 13 -1.80 25.73 7.33
N TRP A 14 -0.93 24.83 6.93
CA TRP A 14 0.31 25.19 6.24
C TRP A 14 -0.05 25.67 4.84
N LYS A 15 0.44 26.85 4.44
CA LYS A 15 0.21 27.44 3.12
C LYS A 15 1.50 27.69 2.36
N ASP A 16 2.62 27.42 2.97
CA ASP A 16 3.98 27.70 2.49
C ASP A 16 4.88 26.45 2.56
N TRP A 17 4.27 25.24 2.51
CA TRP A 17 5.03 24.00 2.69
C TRP A 17 6.08 23.78 1.61
N ASP A 18 5.76 24.03 0.35
CA ASP A 18 6.71 23.86 -0.76
C ASP A 18 7.93 24.79 -0.60
N GLU A 19 7.74 26.02 -0.09
CA GLU A 19 8.82 26.94 0.20
C GLU A 19 9.68 26.44 1.36
N LYS A 20 9.06 26.08 2.50
CA LYS A 20 9.76 25.53 3.68
C LYS A 20 10.52 24.26 3.36
N ARG A 21 9.93 23.37 2.59
CA ARG A 21 10.57 22.13 2.14
C ARG A 21 11.80 22.44 1.27
N ARG A 22 11.69 23.41 0.36
CA ARG A 22 12.80 23.85 -0.49
C ARG A 22 13.93 24.45 0.35
N GLU A 23 13.62 25.36 1.29
CA GLU A 23 14.59 25.91 2.22
C GLU A 23 15.32 24.82 2.99
N TRP A 24 14.59 23.83 3.50
CA TRP A 24 15.18 22.71 4.22
C TRP A 24 16.13 21.91 3.33
N LEU A 25 15.74 21.60 2.09
CA LEU A 25 16.57 20.88 1.11
C LEU A 25 17.81 21.71 0.71
N ASP A 26 17.70 23.05 0.66
CA ASP A 26 18.83 23.94 0.38
C ASP A 26 19.87 23.88 1.50
N LEU A 27 19.42 23.85 2.75
CA LEU A 27 20.28 23.70 3.92
C LEU A 27 20.90 22.28 4.02
N HIS A 28 20.28 21.29 3.42
CA HIS A 28 20.68 19.87 3.48
C HIS A 28 20.96 19.32 2.09
N GLY A 29 21.91 19.92 1.38
CA GLY A 29 22.18 19.66 -0.04
C GLY A 29 22.45 18.19 -0.43
N SER A 30 22.92 17.35 0.52
CA SER A 30 23.10 15.91 0.30
C SER A 30 21.80 15.16 -0.04
N PHE A 31 20.64 15.71 0.34
CA PHE A 31 19.32 15.13 0.04
C PHE A 31 18.75 15.56 -1.31
N LYS A 32 19.37 16.51 -2.02
CA LYS A 32 18.90 16.93 -3.35
C LYS A 32 19.16 15.89 -4.44
N SER A 33 20.25 15.14 -4.33
CA SER A 33 20.56 14.09 -5.29
C SER A 33 19.60 12.91 -5.12
N GLY A 34 18.99 12.48 -6.23
CA GLY A 34 18.03 11.36 -6.25
C GLY A 34 16.70 11.65 -5.53
N LEU A 35 16.37 12.92 -5.29
CA LEU A 35 15.14 13.32 -4.61
C LEU A 35 13.89 12.70 -5.24
N GLU A 36 13.79 12.70 -6.57
CA GLU A 36 12.62 12.21 -7.33
C GLU A 36 12.29 10.73 -7.08
N GLU A 37 13.28 9.95 -6.64
CA GLU A 37 13.15 8.51 -6.33
C GLU A 37 13.04 8.23 -4.84
N ARG A 38 13.08 9.25 -3.97
CA ARG A 38 12.97 9.06 -2.52
C ARG A 38 11.54 8.79 -2.11
N VAL A 39 11.31 7.60 -1.61
CA VAL A 39 10.01 7.12 -1.15
C VAL A 39 10.10 6.80 0.34
N LEU A 40 9.16 7.33 1.12
CA LEU A 40 8.90 6.89 2.48
C LEU A 40 7.63 6.05 2.49
N VAL A 41 7.76 4.77 2.77
CA VAL A 41 6.61 3.89 3.03
C VAL A 41 6.07 4.17 4.43
N VAL A 42 4.78 4.42 4.52
CA VAL A 42 4.08 4.67 5.78
C VAL A 42 3.00 3.64 5.96
N THR A 43 2.99 2.99 7.10
CA THR A 43 2.00 1.98 7.47
C THR A 43 1.70 2.07 8.96
N GLY A 44 0.72 1.35 9.44
CA GLY A 44 0.44 1.35 10.88
C GLY A 44 -0.74 0.47 11.25
N SER A 45 -0.91 0.28 12.55
CA SER A 45 -2.01 -0.47 13.13
C SER A 45 -2.56 0.23 14.38
N GLN A 46 -3.55 -0.37 15.01
CA GLN A 46 -4.14 0.13 16.26
C GLN A 46 -3.10 0.19 17.40
N PRO A 47 -3.31 1.07 18.40
CA PRO A 47 -2.34 1.27 19.50
C PRO A 47 -2.34 0.16 20.54
N GLY A 48 -3.33 -0.71 20.60
CA GLY A 48 -3.47 -1.77 21.61
C GLY A 48 -3.20 -3.17 21.07
N PRO A 49 -3.02 -4.17 21.94
CA PRO A 49 -2.88 -5.56 21.55
C PRO A 49 -4.08 -6.06 20.75
N CYS A 50 -3.83 -7.00 19.85
CA CYS A 50 -4.88 -7.63 19.06
C CYS A 50 -5.79 -8.51 19.91
N ARG A 51 -7.08 -8.52 19.58
CA ARG A 51 -8.05 -9.46 20.17
C ARG A 51 -7.93 -10.86 19.58
N ASN A 52 -7.58 -10.93 18.28
CA ASN A 52 -7.26 -12.19 17.62
C ASN A 52 -5.92 -12.72 18.16
N PRO A 53 -5.86 -13.94 18.70
CA PRO A 53 -4.63 -14.49 19.29
C PRO A 53 -3.43 -14.53 18.34
N ILE A 54 -3.67 -14.65 17.04
CA ILE A 54 -2.62 -14.65 16.02
C ILE A 54 -2.41 -13.25 15.37
N GLY A 55 -3.22 -12.27 15.77
CA GLY A 55 -3.29 -10.97 15.10
C GLY A 55 -1.99 -10.18 15.16
N ASP A 56 -1.37 -10.08 16.34
CA ASP A 56 -0.09 -9.39 16.50
C ASP A 56 1.02 -10.06 15.69
N HIS A 57 1.02 -11.40 15.63
CA HIS A 57 1.98 -12.13 14.80
C HIS A 57 1.74 -11.91 13.30
N LEU A 58 0.49 -11.89 12.83
CA LEU A 58 0.17 -11.56 11.44
C LEU A 58 0.62 -10.14 11.09
N LEU A 59 0.33 -9.15 11.94
CA LEU A 59 0.76 -7.77 11.73
C LEU A 59 2.29 -7.64 11.70
N LEU A 60 3.01 -8.37 12.55
CA LEU A 60 4.47 -8.44 12.52
C LEU A 60 4.98 -9.00 11.18
N ARG A 61 4.35 -10.04 10.64
CA ARG A 61 4.71 -10.62 9.34
C ARG A 61 4.43 -9.66 8.18
N PHE A 62 3.29 -8.96 8.20
CA PHE A 62 3.00 -7.89 7.23
C PHE A 62 4.01 -6.75 7.32
N PHE A 63 4.42 -6.38 8.53
CA PHE A 63 5.46 -5.38 8.73
C PHE A 63 6.81 -5.86 8.21
N LYS A 64 7.23 -7.10 8.54
CA LYS A 64 8.44 -7.71 7.98
C LYS A 64 8.45 -7.67 6.45
N ASN A 65 7.36 -8.03 5.81
CA ASN A 65 7.21 -7.99 4.35
C ASN A 65 7.50 -6.60 3.78
N LYS A 66 6.93 -5.55 4.40
CA LYS A 66 7.17 -4.16 4.00
C LYS A 66 8.62 -3.73 4.25
N VAL A 67 9.21 -4.12 5.37
CA VAL A 67 10.63 -3.85 5.69
C VAL A 67 11.55 -4.51 4.67
N ASP A 68 11.27 -5.77 4.30
CA ASP A 68 12.07 -6.49 3.30
C ASP A 68 11.99 -5.79 1.93
N TYR A 69 10.79 -5.41 1.50
CA TYR A 69 10.58 -4.68 0.25
C TYR A 69 11.32 -3.33 0.25
N CYS A 70 11.18 -2.55 1.33
CA CYS A 70 11.88 -1.26 1.47
C CYS A 70 13.39 -1.43 1.44
N ARG A 71 13.93 -2.46 2.13
CA ARG A 71 15.36 -2.75 2.15
C ARG A 71 15.90 -3.13 0.76
N ILE A 72 15.15 -3.89 -0.03
CA ILE A 72 15.51 -4.28 -1.39
C ILE A 72 15.58 -3.06 -2.30
N HIS A 73 14.60 -2.15 -2.22
CA HIS A 73 14.46 -1.01 -3.12
C HIS A 73 15.10 0.29 -2.61
N GLY A 74 15.70 0.28 -1.40
CA GLY A 74 16.32 1.46 -0.81
C GLY A 74 15.31 2.51 -0.37
N TYR A 75 14.10 2.10 0.02
CA TYR A 75 13.06 2.98 0.55
C TYR A 75 13.14 3.05 2.08
N ASP A 76 12.76 4.19 2.62
CA ASP A 76 12.56 4.34 4.06
C ASP A 76 11.17 3.84 4.46
N ILE A 77 11.01 3.45 5.73
CA ILE A 77 9.73 2.97 6.26
C ILE A 77 9.45 3.55 7.63
N PHE A 78 8.22 4.02 7.84
CA PHE A 78 7.69 4.43 9.14
C PHE A 78 6.45 3.60 9.48
N TYR A 79 6.48 2.94 10.65
CA TYR A 79 5.35 2.19 11.20
C TYR A 79 4.74 2.95 12.37
N ASN A 80 3.46 3.32 12.24
CA ASN A 80 2.73 4.02 13.30
C ASN A 80 1.76 3.08 14.04
N ASN A 81 1.82 3.06 15.36
CA ASN A 81 0.89 2.34 16.22
C ASN A 81 0.27 3.22 17.31
N VAL A 82 0.13 4.50 17.05
CA VAL A 82 -0.52 5.45 17.96
C VAL A 82 -1.60 6.24 17.23
N LEU A 83 -2.64 6.64 17.94
CA LEU A 83 -3.69 7.48 17.41
C LEU A 83 -3.25 8.95 17.45
N LEU A 84 -2.77 9.49 16.32
CA LEU A 84 -2.26 10.87 16.25
C LEU A 84 -3.36 11.92 16.41
N HIS A 85 -4.62 11.56 16.11
CA HIS A 85 -5.77 12.46 16.29
C HIS A 85 -6.96 11.67 16.87
N PRO A 86 -7.46 12.03 18.08
CA PRO A 86 -8.48 11.24 18.76
C PRO A 86 -9.82 11.15 18.03
N GLY A 87 -10.15 12.14 17.21
CA GLY A 87 -11.36 12.14 16.38
C GLY A 87 -11.19 11.43 15.02
N MET A 88 -9.96 11.07 14.62
CA MET A 88 -9.68 10.39 13.36
C MET A 88 -9.28 8.94 13.64
N HIS A 89 -10.26 8.06 13.66
CA HIS A 89 -10.10 6.64 13.97
C HIS A 89 -10.41 5.73 12.79
N SER A 90 -10.19 4.42 12.93
CA SER A 90 -10.40 3.43 11.88
C SER A 90 -9.61 3.80 10.60
N PHE A 91 -10.20 3.60 9.42
CA PHE A 91 -9.59 3.93 8.12
C PHE A 91 -9.23 5.42 7.95
N TRP A 92 -9.87 6.33 8.68
CA TRP A 92 -9.54 7.75 8.67
C TRP A 92 -8.24 8.09 9.41
N ALA A 93 -7.76 7.21 10.30
CA ALA A 93 -6.54 7.43 11.07
C ALA A 93 -5.27 7.55 10.20
N LYS A 94 -5.30 7.04 8.97
CA LYS A 94 -4.18 7.15 8.02
C LYS A 94 -3.84 8.59 7.62
N ILE A 95 -4.84 9.46 7.47
CA ILE A 95 -4.62 10.83 6.99
C ILE A 95 -3.73 11.64 7.93
N PRO A 96 -3.97 11.69 9.26
CA PRO A 96 -3.05 12.33 10.19
C PRO A 96 -1.64 11.75 10.16
N VAL A 97 -1.51 10.44 9.98
CA VAL A 97 -0.19 9.80 9.95
C VAL A 97 0.59 10.19 8.70
N VAL A 98 -0.06 10.15 7.53
CA VAL A 98 0.55 10.57 6.26
C VAL A 98 0.96 12.04 6.30
N ARG A 99 0.09 12.91 6.81
CA ARG A 99 0.39 14.35 6.97
C ARG A 99 1.59 14.58 7.90
N ALA A 100 1.65 13.88 9.03
CA ALA A 100 2.78 13.99 9.96
C ALA A 100 4.08 13.49 9.31
N ALA A 101 4.03 12.39 8.56
CA ALA A 101 5.16 11.85 7.84
C ALA A 101 5.70 12.84 6.79
N MET A 102 4.83 13.51 6.03
CA MET A 102 5.24 14.55 5.07
C MET A 102 6.06 15.65 5.71
N MET A 103 5.62 16.12 6.89
CA MET A 103 6.29 17.23 7.60
C MET A 103 7.58 16.77 8.29
N ALA A 104 7.63 15.54 8.75
CA ALA A 104 8.81 14.97 9.42
C ALA A 104 9.91 14.57 8.43
N HIS A 105 9.55 14.35 7.16
CA HIS A 105 10.45 13.86 6.12
C HIS A 105 10.45 14.77 4.88
N PRO A 106 10.96 16.01 5.00
CA PRO A 106 11.05 16.93 3.85
C PRO A 106 11.95 16.39 2.73
N GLU A 107 12.85 15.45 3.02
CA GLU A 107 13.69 14.74 2.07
C GLU A 107 12.95 13.70 1.22
N ALA A 108 11.78 13.24 1.64
CA ALA A 108 10.98 12.30 0.86
C ALA A 108 10.19 13.05 -0.21
N GLU A 109 10.32 12.61 -1.46
CA GLU A 109 9.49 13.15 -2.56
C GLU A 109 8.10 12.52 -2.54
N TRP A 110 8.03 11.24 -2.20
CA TRP A 110 6.80 10.47 -2.15
C TRP A 110 6.56 9.88 -0.78
N ILE A 111 5.36 10.02 -0.27
CA ILE A 111 4.85 9.26 0.87
C ILE A 111 3.94 8.17 0.33
N TRP A 112 4.24 6.93 0.64
CA TRP A 112 3.48 5.78 0.19
C TRP A 112 2.75 5.12 1.35
N TRP A 113 1.46 5.38 1.44
CA TRP A 113 0.62 4.69 2.41
C TRP A 113 0.34 3.26 1.94
N VAL A 114 0.53 2.29 2.83
CA VAL A 114 0.21 0.88 2.62
C VAL A 114 -0.47 0.36 3.87
N ASP A 115 -1.74 -0.02 3.78
CA ASP A 115 -2.51 -0.56 4.91
C ASP A 115 -1.79 -1.75 5.57
N SER A 116 -2.04 -1.96 6.86
CA SER A 116 -1.35 -2.99 7.65
C SER A 116 -1.57 -4.41 7.13
N ASP A 117 -2.71 -4.67 6.52
CA ASP A 117 -3.15 -5.95 5.93
C ASP A 117 -2.90 -6.06 4.42
N ALA A 118 -2.08 -5.17 3.85
CA ALA A 118 -1.57 -5.28 2.49
C ALA A 118 -0.12 -5.81 2.50
N ALA A 119 0.22 -6.69 1.56
CA ALA A 119 1.55 -7.29 1.40
C ALA A 119 2.11 -7.05 0.00
N PHE A 120 3.39 -6.76 -0.11
CA PHE A 120 4.12 -6.81 -1.38
C PHE A 120 4.29 -8.29 -1.78
N THR A 121 3.71 -8.68 -2.91
CA THR A 121 3.76 -10.04 -3.43
C THR A 121 4.70 -10.22 -4.61
N ASP A 122 5.14 -9.13 -5.23
CA ASP A 122 6.31 -9.10 -6.10
C ASP A 122 7.41 -8.25 -5.46
N MET A 123 8.38 -8.93 -4.82
CA MET A 123 9.48 -8.26 -4.10
C MET A 123 10.49 -7.62 -5.07
N ASP A 124 10.51 -8.03 -6.32
CA ASP A 124 11.40 -7.50 -7.35
C ASP A 124 10.82 -6.30 -8.11
N PHE A 125 9.51 -6.05 -8.02
CA PHE A 125 8.85 -4.97 -8.76
C PHE A 125 9.23 -3.60 -8.20
N LYS A 126 9.81 -2.74 -9.06
CA LYS A 126 10.10 -1.34 -8.71
C LYS A 126 8.99 -0.42 -9.20
N LEU A 127 8.55 0.50 -8.36
CA LEU A 127 7.54 1.50 -8.71
C LEU A 127 7.97 2.32 -9.93
N PRO A 128 7.11 2.48 -10.96
CA PRO A 128 7.41 3.29 -12.14
C PRO A 128 7.19 4.79 -11.86
N LEU A 129 7.95 5.38 -10.92
CA LEU A 129 7.76 6.76 -10.44
C LEU A 129 7.77 7.80 -11.57
N GLN A 130 8.55 7.56 -12.63
CA GLN A 130 8.59 8.44 -13.80
C GLN A 130 7.24 8.53 -14.54
N ARG A 131 6.40 7.49 -14.47
CA ARG A 131 5.02 7.52 -14.99
C ARG A 131 4.18 8.58 -14.29
N TYR A 132 4.44 8.81 -13.01
CA TYR A 132 3.65 9.68 -12.13
C TYR A 132 4.22 11.09 -11.97
N LYS A 133 5.29 11.45 -12.73
CA LYS A 133 6.03 12.73 -12.56
C LYS A 133 5.16 13.99 -12.60
N ASN A 134 4.04 13.96 -13.31
CA ASN A 134 3.12 15.10 -13.45
C ASN A 134 1.94 15.06 -12.46
N HIS A 135 1.88 14.05 -11.60
CA HIS A 135 0.78 13.84 -10.67
C HIS A 135 1.26 13.97 -9.22
N ASN A 136 0.33 14.24 -8.33
CA ASN A 136 0.58 14.40 -6.90
C ASN A 136 -0.05 13.29 -6.05
N PHE A 137 -0.97 12.52 -6.63
CA PHE A 137 -1.63 11.40 -5.97
C PHE A 137 -1.79 10.24 -6.95
N VAL A 138 -1.49 9.02 -6.51
CA VAL A 138 -1.68 7.79 -7.29
C VAL A 138 -2.47 6.82 -6.44
N VAL A 139 -3.53 6.28 -7.00
CA VAL A 139 -4.42 5.31 -6.34
C VAL A 139 -4.81 4.23 -7.33
N HIS A 140 -4.94 2.98 -6.86
CA HIS A 140 -5.46 1.91 -7.71
C HIS A 140 -6.95 2.07 -7.95
N GLY A 141 -7.37 1.87 -9.19
CA GLY A 141 -8.79 1.96 -9.55
C GLY A 141 -9.05 1.84 -11.04
N TRP A 142 -10.32 2.01 -11.38
CA TRP A 142 -10.79 1.89 -12.76
C TRP A 142 -11.64 3.10 -13.11
N GLU A 143 -11.16 3.95 -14.02
CA GLU A 143 -11.85 5.18 -14.45
C GLU A 143 -13.30 4.93 -14.85
N LYS A 144 -13.57 3.86 -15.60
CA LYS A 144 -14.92 3.50 -15.99
C LYS A 144 -15.85 3.24 -14.79
N LEU A 145 -15.34 2.59 -13.76
CA LEU A 145 -16.12 2.34 -12.53
C LEU A 145 -16.31 3.62 -11.73
N ILE A 146 -15.34 4.53 -11.74
CA ILE A 146 -15.43 5.84 -11.07
C ILE A 146 -16.45 6.72 -11.79
N TYR A 147 -16.24 7.02 -13.07
CA TYR A 147 -16.98 8.08 -13.76
C TYR A 147 -18.31 7.63 -14.35
N GLU A 148 -18.43 6.38 -14.83
CA GLU A 148 -19.66 5.89 -15.42
C GLU A 148 -20.56 5.16 -14.39
N LYS A 149 -19.98 4.26 -13.57
CA LYS A 149 -20.73 3.44 -12.62
C LYS A 149 -20.89 4.11 -11.26
N LYS A 150 -20.00 5.02 -10.90
CA LYS A 150 -19.96 5.70 -9.60
C LYS A 150 -19.97 4.68 -8.45
N SER A 151 -19.20 3.60 -8.59
CA SER A 151 -19.14 2.53 -7.62
C SER A 151 -18.21 2.91 -6.45
N TRP A 152 -18.60 2.58 -5.24
CA TRP A 152 -17.76 2.79 -4.06
C TRP A 152 -16.51 1.89 -4.03
N THR A 153 -16.52 0.79 -4.80
CA THR A 153 -15.35 -0.10 -5.00
C THR A 153 -14.54 0.22 -6.26
N SER A 154 -14.77 1.38 -6.87
CA SER A 154 -14.12 1.78 -8.13
C SER A 154 -12.64 2.12 -7.98
N LEU A 155 -12.18 2.37 -6.77
CA LEU A 155 -10.79 2.55 -6.37
C LEU A 155 -10.58 1.96 -4.98
N ASN A 156 -9.31 1.84 -4.53
CA ASN A 156 -9.00 1.39 -3.18
C ASN A 156 -8.10 2.40 -2.46
N ALA A 157 -8.55 2.90 -1.31
CA ALA A 157 -7.83 3.88 -0.49
C ALA A 157 -6.85 3.26 0.53
N GLY A 158 -6.68 1.94 0.53
CA GLY A 158 -5.75 1.24 1.43
C GLY A 158 -4.30 1.29 0.96
N VAL A 159 -4.07 1.60 -0.32
CA VAL A 159 -2.73 1.77 -0.90
C VAL A 159 -2.75 2.99 -1.80
N PHE A 160 -1.97 4.00 -1.47
CA PHE A 160 -1.81 5.18 -2.32
C PHE A 160 -0.45 5.83 -2.17
N LEU A 161 0.00 6.47 -3.23
CA LEU A 161 1.23 7.27 -3.27
C LEU A 161 0.85 8.75 -3.34
N ILE A 162 1.43 9.58 -2.49
CA ILE A 162 1.15 11.01 -2.45
C ILE A 162 2.46 11.80 -2.43
N ARG A 163 2.56 12.82 -3.30
CA ARG A 163 3.74 13.67 -3.40
C ARG A 163 3.84 14.60 -2.19
N ASN A 164 5.02 14.76 -1.64
CA ASN A 164 5.26 15.66 -0.52
C ASN A 164 5.24 17.12 -1.00
N SER A 165 4.06 17.73 -1.02
CA SER A 165 3.81 19.05 -1.59
C SER A 165 2.69 19.80 -0.87
N GLN A 166 2.61 21.14 -1.07
CA GLN A 166 1.49 21.94 -0.56
C GLN A 166 0.15 21.45 -1.11
N TRP A 167 0.10 21.09 -2.41
CA TRP A 167 -1.11 20.52 -3.02
C TRP A 167 -1.63 19.32 -2.23
N ALA A 168 -0.74 18.43 -1.82
CA ALA A 168 -1.11 17.22 -1.08
C ALA A 168 -1.64 17.54 0.32
N LEU A 169 -1.07 18.52 1.01
CA LEU A 169 -1.59 18.99 2.30
C LEU A 169 -3.00 19.57 2.15
N ASP A 170 -3.22 20.42 1.14
CA ASP A 170 -4.52 21.00 0.86
C ASP A 170 -5.56 19.93 0.46
N PHE A 171 -5.15 18.95 -0.33
CA PHE A 171 -6.00 17.80 -0.70
C PHE A 171 -6.41 16.96 0.51
N MET A 172 -5.45 16.63 1.38
CA MET A 172 -5.73 15.87 2.61
C MET A 172 -6.61 16.65 3.58
N ASP A 173 -6.50 17.98 3.65
CA ASP A 173 -7.37 18.81 4.47
C ASP A 173 -8.84 18.71 4.01
N VAL A 174 -9.08 18.74 2.70
CA VAL A 174 -10.43 18.57 2.14
C VAL A 174 -10.93 17.14 2.34
N TRP A 175 -10.09 16.14 2.07
CA TRP A 175 -10.43 14.73 2.25
C TRP A 175 -10.77 14.42 3.70
N SER A 176 -9.94 14.83 4.65
CA SER A 176 -10.18 14.65 6.08
C SER A 176 -11.43 15.36 6.60
N GLY A 177 -11.87 16.43 5.92
CA GLY A 177 -13.10 17.16 6.24
C GLY A 177 -14.39 16.32 6.15
N MET A 178 -14.31 15.12 5.54
CA MET A 178 -15.39 14.13 5.49
C MET A 178 -15.30 13.10 6.64
N GLY A 179 -14.23 13.15 7.44
CA GLY A 179 -13.93 12.20 8.50
C GLY A 179 -14.66 12.46 9.81
N PRO A 180 -14.53 11.56 10.81
CA PRO A 180 -15.30 11.60 12.05
C PRO A 180 -14.94 12.75 13.00
N GLN A 181 -13.91 13.51 12.72
CA GLN A 181 -13.57 14.74 13.43
C GLN A 181 -14.53 15.90 13.14
N THR A 182 -15.25 15.86 12.02
CA THR A 182 -16.17 16.92 11.63
C THR A 182 -17.55 16.73 12.28
N PRO A 183 -18.20 17.81 12.73
CA PRO A 183 -19.60 17.73 13.20
C PRO A 183 -20.58 17.27 12.11
N ASN A 184 -20.19 17.35 10.85
CA ASN A 184 -20.99 16.93 9.70
C ASN A 184 -20.75 15.47 9.27
N TYR A 185 -20.10 14.65 10.08
CA TYR A 185 -19.72 13.27 9.71
C TYR A 185 -20.89 12.42 9.23
N ALA A 186 -22.01 12.42 9.96
CA ALA A 186 -23.21 11.70 9.57
C ALA A 186 -23.80 12.21 8.24
N LYS A 187 -23.83 13.53 8.03
CA LYS A 187 -24.26 14.13 6.77
C LYS A 187 -23.36 13.73 5.60
N TRP A 188 -22.05 13.62 5.84
CA TRP A 188 -21.13 13.10 4.83
C TRP A 188 -21.42 11.65 4.49
N GLY A 189 -21.77 10.81 5.45
CA GLY A 189 -22.22 9.45 5.19
C GLY A 189 -23.40 9.39 4.21
N GLU A 190 -24.41 10.25 4.41
CA GLU A 190 -25.56 10.38 3.51
C GLU A 190 -25.15 10.84 2.10
N ILE A 191 -24.33 11.90 1.99
CA ILE A 191 -23.84 12.44 0.71
C ILE A 191 -23.06 11.38 -0.06
N LEU A 192 -22.19 10.64 0.61
CA LEU A 192 -21.37 9.61 -0.02
C LEU A 192 -22.22 8.42 -0.52
N ARG A 193 -23.27 8.03 0.22
CA ARG A 193 -24.24 7.02 -0.24
C ARG A 193 -25.12 7.51 -1.40
N GLU A 194 -25.42 8.79 -1.45
CA GLU A 194 -26.11 9.38 -2.60
C GLU A 194 -25.22 9.41 -3.84
N THR A 195 -23.91 9.59 -3.64
CA THR A 195 -22.92 9.62 -4.72
C THR A 195 -22.65 8.22 -5.27
N CYS A 196 -22.47 7.23 -4.39
CA CYS A 196 -22.23 5.82 -4.73
C CYS A 196 -23.38 4.97 -4.20
N LYS A 197 -24.35 4.64 -5.07
CA LYS A 197 -25.58 3.93 -4.67
C LYS A 197 -25.35 2.49 -4.21
N ASP A 198 -24.23 1.90 -4.59
CA ASP A 198 -23.79 0.56 -4.20
C ASP A 198 -23.01 0.53 -2.88
N LYS A 199 -22.83 1.67 -2.20
CA LYS A 199 -22.16 1.75 -0.90
C LYS A 199 -22.92 0.99 0.16
N ALA A 200 -22.24 -0.03 0.76
CA ALA A 200 -22.89 -1.02 1.62
C ALA A 200 -23.20 -0.54 3.05
N PHE A 201 -22.53 0.51 3.55
CA PHE A 201 -22.67 0.98 4.94
C PHE A 201 -22.95 2.48 5.01
N TYR A 202 -23.45 2.93 6.17
CA TYR A 202 -23.98 4.28 6.34
C TYR A 202 -22.90 5.34 6.62
N ASP A 203 -21.88 4.98 7.37
CA ASP A 203 -20.86 5.92 7.79
C ASP A 203 -20.05 6.46 6.62
N SER A 204 -19.55 7.68 6.76
CA SER A 204 -18.57 8.24 5.84
C SER A 204 -17.28 7.43 5.92
N ASP A 205 -16.67 7.14 4.78
CA ASP A 205 -15.39 6.44 4.66
C ASP A 205 -14.43 7.17 3.72
N ASP A 206 -13.18 6.91 3.90
CA ASP A 206 -12.09 7.54 3.16
C ASP A 206 -12.12 7.19 1.67
N GLN A 207 -12.44 5.95 1.32
CA GLN A 207 -12.48 5.46 -0.05
C GLN A 207 -13.59 6.12 -0.86
N THR A 208 -14.84 6.11 -0.34
CA THR A 208 -15.95 6.79 -1.01
C THR A 208 -15.74 8.31 -1.02
N GLY A 209 -15.05 8.85 -0.01
CA GLY A 209 -14.62 10.25 0.02
C GLY A 209 -13.71 10.61 -1.16
N LEU A 210 -12.74 9.74 -1.52
CA LEU A 210 -11.91 9.92 -2.71
C LEU A 210 -12.72 9.85 -4.01
N VAL A 211 -13.64 8.88 -4.12
CA VAL A 211 -14.55 8.79 -5.28
C VAL A 211 -15.37 10.07 -5.41
N TYR A 212 -15.89 10.60 -4.31
CA TYR A 212 -16.62 11.87 -4.30
C TYR A 212 -15.77 13.03 -4.83
N LEU A 213 -14.52 13.18 -4.37
CA LEU A 213 -13.63 14.24 -4.81
C LEU A 213 -13.33 14.15 -6.32
N LEU A 214 -13.14 12.95 -6.85
CA LEU A 214 -12.96 12.72 -8.29
C LEU A 214 -14.22 13.04 -9.10
N LEU A 215 -15.41 12.79 -8.56
CA LEU A 215 -16.66 13.02 -9.27
C LEU A 215 -17.16 14.48 -9.17
N LYS A 216 -16.95 15.13 -8.03
CA LYS A 216 -17.56 16.43 -7.72
C LYS A 216 -16.59 17.61 -7.74
N GLU A 217 -15.32 17.33 -7.51
CA GLU A 217 -14.26 18.35 -7.48
C GLU A 217 -13.12 18.04 -8.48
N ASN A 218 -13.45 17.32 -9.57
CA ASN A 218 -12.49 16.87 -10.57
C ASN A 218 -11.70 18.02 -11.22
N GLU A 219 -12.36 19.16 -11.50
CA GLU A 219 -11.69 20.34 -12.08
C GLU A 219 -10.56 20.85 -11.17
N LYS A 220 -10.73 20.71 -9.86
CA LYS A 220 -9.75 21.19 -8.87
C LYS A 220 -8.63 20.19 -8.62
N TRP A 221 -8.96 18.90 -8.53
CA TRP A 221 -8.04 17.86 -8.05
C TRP A 221 -7.64 16.84 -9.10
N GLY A 222 -8.55 16.51 -10.02
CA GLY A 222 -8.42 15.34 -10.89
C GLY A 222 -7.20 15.35 -11.79
N ASN A 223 -6.78 16.52 -12.28
CA ASN A 223 -5.60 16.66 -13.16
C ASN A 223 -4.26 16.30 -12.46
N LYS A 224 -4.25 16.16 -11.13
CA LYS A 224 -3.10 15.76 -10.32
C LYS A 224 -3.24 14.38 -9.68
N ILE A 225 -4.35 13.70 -9.94
CA ILE A 225 -4.62 12.34 -9.47
C ILE A 225 -4.45 11.37 -10.64
N TYR A 226 -3.64 10.34 -10.44
CA TYR A 226 -3.46 9.23 -11.38
C TYR A 226 -4.19 7.99 -10.86
N VAL A 227 -5.12 7.49 -11.64
CA VAL A 227 -5.80 6.22 -11.36
C VAL A 227 -5.03 5.10 -12.04
N GLU A 228 -4.32 4.29 -11.26
CA GLU A 228 -3.50 3.19 -11.76
C GLU A 228 -4.33 1.93 -11.94
N GLY A 229 -4.53 1.53 -13.17
CA GLY A 229 -5.29 0.32 -13.53
C GLY A 229 -4.49 -0.70 -14.33
N GLU A 230 -3.21 -0.42 -14.66
CA GLU A 230 -2.42 -1.31 -15.52
C GLU A 230 -1.81 -2.50 -14.79
N TYR A 231 -1.53 -2.36 -13.50
CA TYR A 231 -0.99 -3.44 -12.67
C TYR A 231 -1.60 -3.41 -11.26
N TYR A 232 -1.39 -4.45 -10.48
CA TYR A 232 -1.87 -4.54 -9.10
C TYR A 232 -1.08 -3.59 -8.17
N PHE A 233 -1.22 -2.27 -8.36
CA PHE A 233 -0.76 -1.27 -7.40
C PHE A 233 -1.46 -1.49 -6.04
N GLU A 234 -2.70 -1.96 -6.08
CA GLU A 234 -3.44 -2.63 -5.03
C GLU A 234 -4.19 -3.79 -5.66
N GLY A 235 -4.13 -4.99 -5.10
CA GLY A 235 -4.77 -6.18 -5.66
C GLY A 235 -5.67 -6.86 -4.65
N TYR A 236 -6.89 -7.15 -5.06
CA TYR A 236 -7.86 -7.82 -4.22
C TYR A 236 -7.49 -9.30 -3.99
N TRP A 237 -7.30 -9.68 -2.74
CA TRP A 237 -6.75 -10.97 -2.35
C TRP A 237 -7.50 -12.19 -2.91
N LEU A 238 -8.86 -12.14 -3.01
CA LEU A 238 -9.64 -13.25 -3.57
C LEU A 238 -9.32 -13.55 -5.05
N GLU A 239 -8.90 -12.55 -5.81
CA GLU A 239 -8.51 -12.74 -7.21
C GLU A 239 -7.09 -13.31 -7.34
N ILE A 240 -6.27 -13.18 -6.28
CA ILE A 240 -4.82 -13.43 -6.32
C ILE A 240 -4.46 -14.77 -5.70
N VAL A 241 -4.97 -15.11 -4.52
CA VAL A 241 -4.46 -16.19 -3.68
C VAL A 241 -4.48 -17.55 -4.39
N GLU A 242 -5.54 -17.85 -5.14
CA GLU A 242 -5.67 -19.11 -5.88
C GLU A 242 -4.68 -19.23 -7.06
N THR A 243 -4.10 -18.12 -7.51
CA THR A 243 -3.17 -18.10 -8.66
C THR A 243 -1.72 -18.34 -8.25
N LEU A 244 -1.37 -18.18 -6.98
CA LEU A 244 0.02 -18.13 -6.50
C LEU A 244 0.82 -19.41 -6.76
N ASP A 245 0.20 -20.59 -6.65
CA ASP A 245 0.88 -21.86 -6.94
C ASP A 245 1.23 -21.98 -8.42
N ASN A 246 0.30 -21.62 -9.31
CA ASN A 246 0.54 -21.61 -10.75
C ASN A 246 1.61 -20.60 -11.15
N ILE A 247 1.61 -19.41 -10.53
CA ILE A 247 2.65 -18.40 -10.74
C ILE A 247 4.00 -18.95 -10.29
N THR A 248 4.07 -19.57 -9.10
CA THR A 248 5.29 -20.17 -8.58
C THR A 248 5.84 -21.22 -9.55
N ALA A 249 4.98 -22.11 -10.06
CA ALA A 249 5.39 -23.12 -11.04
C ALA A 249 5.97 -22.51 -12.32
N LYS A 250 5.32 -21.47 -12.86
CA LYS A 250 5.79 -20.74 -14.05
C LYS A 250 7.16 -20.09 -13.83
N TYR A 251 7.38 -19.42 -12.71
CA TYR A 251 8.67 -18.82 -12.39
C TYR A 251 9.76 -19.87 -12.22
N ASN A 252 9.46 -20.99 -11.57
CA ASN A 252 10.40 -22.11 -11.43
C ASN A 252 10.77 -22.72 -12.79
N ASP A 253 9.81 -22.86 -13.72
CA ASP A 253 10.07 -23.40 -15.06
C ASP A 253 11.00 -22.46 -15.86
N ILE A 254 10.79 -21.13 -15.77
CA ILE A 254 11.67 -20.14 -16.38
C ILE A 254 13.08 -20.25 -15.79
N GLU A 255 13.22 -20.33 -14.47
CA GLU A 255 14.52 -20.46 -13.80
C GLU A 255 15.25 -21.72 -14.20
N ARG A 256 14.56 -22.86 -14.38
CA ARG A 256 15.18 -24.09 -14.90
C ARG A 256 15.76 -23.92 -16.29
N GLY A 257 15.07 -23.15 -17.14
CA GLY A 257 15.51 -22.86 -18.52
C GLY A 257 16.63 -21.80 -18.61
N ALA A 258 16.70 -20.87 -17.67
CA ALA A 258 17.56 -19.69 -17.72
C ALA A 258 18.69 -19.77 -16.69
N SER A 259 19.89 -20.21 -17.12
CA SER A 259 21.03 -20.39 -16.21
C SER A 259 21.40 -19.14 -15.39
N ARG A 260 21.25 -17.95 -15.95
CA ARG A 260 21.51 -16.66 -15.26
C ARG A 260 20.53 -16.35 -14.14
N LEU A 261 19.32 -16.97 -14.15
CA LEU A 261 18.32 -16.82 -13.10
C LEU A 261 18.44 -17.89 -11.99
N ARG A 262 19.33 -18.87 -12.16
CA ARG A 262 19.45 -20.01 -11.23
C ARG A 262 20.22 -19.70 -9.96
N ARG A 263 20.95 -18.59 -9.93
CA ARG A 263 21.79 -18.26 -8.79
C ARG A 263 20.99 -17.70 -7.63
N ARG A 264 21.44 -18.00 -6.41
CA ARG A 264 21.12 -17.19 -5.26
C ARG A 264 21.87 -15.87 -5.37
N HIS A 265 21.15 -14.77 -5.31
CA HIS A 265 21.74 -13.45 -5.37
C HIS A 265 21.66 -12.79 -4.00
N GLY A 266 22.65 -11.94 -3.70
CA GLY A 266 22.56 -11.05 -2.56
C GLY A 266 21.44 -10.02 -2.77
N GLU A 267 20.79 -9.61 -1.70
CA GLU A 267 19.65 -8.66 -1.77
C GLU A 267 20.00 -7.36 -2.52
N LYS A 268 21.25 -6.91 -2.38
CA LYS A 268 21.71 -5.66 -3.03
C LYS A 268 21.73 -5.70 -4.56
N VAL A 269 21.55 -6.86 -5.17
CA VAL A 269 21.47 -7.00 -6.63
C VAL A 269 20.05 -7.28 -7.13
N SER A 270 19.04 -7.22 -6.26
CA SER A 270 17.64 -7.53 -6.60
C SER A 270 17.08 -6.61 -7.69
N GLU A 271 17.47 -5.34 -7.74
CA GLU A 271 17.09 -4.44 -8.83
C GLU A 271 17.58 -4.91 -10.20
N GLY A 272 18.82 -5.38 -10.29
CA GLY A 272 19.36 -5.99 -11.51
C GLY A 272 18.62 -7.27 -11.89
N TYR A 273 18.14 -8.01 -10.90
CA TYR A 273 17.35 -9.21 -11.07
C TYR A 273 15.98 -8.93 -11.67
N SER A 274 15.31 -7.89 -11.18
CA SER A 274 14.02 -7.42 -11.75
C SER A 274 14.16 -7.12 -13.24
N ALA A 275 15.24 -6.45 -13.66
CA ALA A 275 15.50 -6.15 -15.06
C ALA A 275 15.74 -7.44 -15.89
N MET A 276 16.45 -8.44 -15.35
CA MET A 276 16.64 -9.73 -16.03
C MET A 276 15.32 -10.50 -16.21
N TRP A 277 14.46 -10.49 -15.19
CA TRP A 277 13.13 -11.08 -15.29
C TRP A 277 12.29 -10.46 -16.40
N GLY A 278 12.44 -9.16 -16.64
CA GLY A 278 11.67 -8.42 -17.64
C GLY A 278 11.70 -9.06 -19.04
N GLU A 279 12.79 -9.73 -19.41
CA GLU A 279 12.91 -10.42 -20.69
C GLU A 279 11.99 -11.65 -20.80
N TYR A 280 11.78 -12.36 -19.69
CA TYR A 280 10.99 -13.59 -19.60
C TYR A 280 9.50 -13.32 -19.32
N LEU A 281 9.17 -12.12 -18.86
CA LEU A 281 7.82 -11.75 -18.46
C LEU A 281 7.06 -10.93 -19.51
N LYS A 282 7.59 -10.82 -20.74
CA LYS A 282 6.96 -10.03 -21.82
C LYS A 282 5.52 -10.43 -22.08
N ASP A 283 5.25 -11.74 -22.08
CA ASP A 283 3.93 -12.31 -22.35
C ASP A 283 3.13 -12.65 -21.07
N ALA A 284 3.65 -12.28 -19.90
CA ALA A 284 3.01 -12.62 -18.64
C ALA A 284 1.74 -11.82 -18.37
N GLY A 285 1.61 -10.62 -18.98
CA GLY A 285 0.54 -9.69 -18.71
C GLY A 285 0.63 -9.03 -17.34
N TYR A 286 -0.38 -8.23 -17.02
CA TYR A 286 -0.58 -7.62 -15.71
C TYR A 286 -2.06 -7.73 -15.31
N GLY A 287 -2.33 -7.81 -14.02
CA GLY A 287 -3.69 -7.87 -13.48
C GLY A 287 -4.37 -9.24 -13.66
N LYS A 288 -5.69 -9.22 -13.69
CA LYS A 288 -6.52 -10.42 -13.79
C LYS A 288 -6.19 -11.21 -15.06
N PHE A 289 -6.06 -12.52 -14.97
CA PHE A 289 -5.66 -13.44 -16.05
C PHE A 289 -4.16 -13.41 -16.43
N SER A 290 -3.33 -12.63 -15.74
CA SER A 290 -1.88 -12.70 -15.89
C SER A 290 -1.30 -13.83 -15.06
N TRP A 291 -0.08 -14.29 -15.44
CA TRP A 291 0.73 -15.17 -14.61
C TRP A 291 1.96 -14.45 -14.02
N ARG A 292 2.04 -13.12 -14.18
CA ARG A 292 3.02 -12.29 -13.48
C ARG A 292 2.67 -12.23 -12.01
N ARG A 293 3.67 -12.20 -11.15
CA ARG A 293 3.44 -11.94 -9.73
C ARG A 293 2.62 -10.67 -9.55
N PRO A 294 1.49 -10.69 -8.80
CA PRO A 294 0.78 -9.48 -8.44
C PRO A 294 1.68 -8.62 -7.56
N PHE A 295 1.68 -7.29 -7.77
CA PHE A 295 2.60 -6.44 -7.03
C PHE A 295 2.22 -6.32 -5.55
N VAL A 296 0.99 -5.90 -5.26
CA VAL A 296 0.46 -5.84 -3.90
C VAL A 296 -0.77 -6.72 -3.79
N THR A 297 -0.87 -7.47 -2.70
CA THR A 297 -2.09 -8.20 -2.31
C THR A 297 -2.64 -7.59 -1.04
N HIS A 298 -3.89 -7.10 -1.09
CA HIS A 298 -4.56 -6.41 0.00
C HIS A 298 -5.76 -7.21 0.50
N PHE A 299 -5.82 -7.45 1.80
CA PHE A 299 -6.82 -8.28 2.47
C PHE A 299 -8.05 -7.48 2.91
N THR A 300 -8.61 -6.70 1.98
CA THR A 300 -9.82 -5.91 2.24
C THR A 300 -10.94 -6.77 2.82
N GLY A 301 -11.50 -6.31 3.94
CA GLY A 301 -12.54 -7.03 4.64
C GLY A 301 -12.06 -8.18 5.54
N CYS A 302 -10.76 -8.40 5.67
CA CYS A 302 -10.14 -9.30 6.65
C CYS A 302 -9.39 -8.46 7.68
N GLN A 303 -9.77 -8.48 8.95
CA GLN A 303 -9.18 -7.67 9.99
C GLN A 303 -8.27 -8.51 10.88
N PRO A 304 -6.96 -8.56 10.65
CA PRO A 304 -6.06 -9.47 11.37
C PRO A 304 -6.10 -9.24 12.87
N CYS A 305 -6.20 -8.02 13.34
CA CYS A 305 -6.14 -7.70 14.75
C CYS A 305 -7.44 -7.98 15.51
N SER A 306 -8.61 -7.65 14.96
CA SER A 306 -9.89 -7.93 15.62
C SER A 306 -10.32 -9.40 15.47
N GLY A 307 -9.85 -10.07 14.42
CA GLY A 307 -10.29 -11.39 14.00
C GLY A 307 -11.64 -11.37 13.27
N GLN A 308 -12.17 -10.18 12.99
CA GLN A 308 -13.39 -10.04 12.21
C GLN A 308 -13.10 -10.08 10.73
N HIS A 309 -14.05 -10.53 9.96
CA HIS A 309 -14.00 -10.51 8.50
C HIS A 309 -15.39 -10.26 7.91
N ASN A 310 -15.42 -9.86 6.65
CA ASN A 310 -16.67 -9.70 5.93
C ASN A 310 -17.41 -11.05 5.88
N GLN A 311 -18.75 -11.02 6.09
CA GLN A 311 -19.59 -12.24 6.11
C GLN A 311 -19.58 -13.03 4.79
N MET A 312 -19.17 -12.40 3.68
CA MET A 312 -18.99 -13.11 2.41
C MET A 312 -17.81 -14.07 2.38
N TYR A 313 -16.86 -13.96 3.33
CA TYR A 313 -15.70 -14.84 3.43
C TYR A 313 -16.01 -16.00 4.37
N SER A 314 -15.57 -17.18 4.02
CA SER A 314 -15.90 -18.41 4.77
C SER A 314 -14.77 -18.82 5.72
N GLY A 315 -15.12 -19.19 6.95
CA GLY A 315 -14.24 -19.90 7.89
C GLY A 315 -12.88 -19.24 8.13
N THR A 316 -11.82 -19.98 7.91
CA THR A 316 -10.42 -19.54 8.08
C THR A 316 -9.83 -18.89 6.84
N SER A 317 -10.61 -18.72 5.77
CA SER A 317 -10.11 -18.28 4.45
C SER A 317 -9.24 -17.01 4.48
N CYS A 318 -9.57 -16.02 5.31
CA CYS A 318 -8.75 -14.82 5.50
C CYS A 318 -7.34 -15.15 6.02
N TRP A 319 -7.27 -16.03 7.03
CA TRP A 319 -6.02 -16.32 7.75
C TRP A 319 -5.13 -17.24 6.93
N ASP A 320 -5.72 -18.26 6.30
CA ASP A 320 -5.01 -19.17 5.40
C ASP A 320 -4.47 -18.41 4.17
N ALA A 321 -5.28 -17.51 3.63
CA ALA A 321 -4.86 -16.66 2.51
C ALA A 321 -3.73 -15.69 2.90
N MET A 322 -3.79 -15.05 4.08
CA MET A 322 -2.72 -14.20 4.59
C MET A 322 -1.42 -14.98 4.74
N GLN A 323 -1.50 -16.20 5.33
CA GLN A 323 -0.35 -17.05 5.50
C GLN A 323 0.27 -17.45 4.16
N LYS A 324 -0.56 -17.86 3.20
CA LYS A 324 -0.13 -18.25 1.85
C LYS A 324 0.57 -17.10 1.12
N VAL A 325 -0.01 -15.91 1.14
CA VAL A 325 0.56 -14.71 0.51
C VAL A 325 1.88 -14.30 1.17
N LEU A 326 1.93 -14.29 2.50
CA LEU A 326 3.13 -13.92 3.24
C LEU A 326 4.26 -14.92 3.03
N ASN A 327 3.98 -16.24 2.97
CA ASN A 327 5.00 -17.25 2.64
C ASN A 327 5.45 -17.16 1.18
N PHE A 328 4.54 -16.88 0.25
CA PHE A 328 4.87 -16.66 -1.16
C PHE A 328 5.84 -15.48 -1.35
N ALA A 329 5.57 -14.36 -0.68
CA ALA A 329 6.44 -13.20 -0.72
C ALA A 329 7.76 -13.46 -0.01
N ASP A 330 7.72 -14.09 1.18
CA ASP A 330 8.89 -14.42 1.98
C ASP A 330 9.85 -15.37 1.24
N ASN A 331 9.34 -16.28 0.44
CA ASN A 331 10.17 -17.17 -0.40
C ASN A 331 11.09 -16.40 -1.37
N GLN A 332 10.69 -15.21 -1.81
CA GLN A 332 11.53 -14.40 -2.69
C GLN A 332 12.72 -13.79 -1.94
N VAL A 333 12.60 -13.59 -0.63
CA VAL A 333 13.64 -13.11 0.27
C VAL A 333 14.47 -14.29 0.80
N LEU A 334 13.82 -15.32 1.34
CA LEU A 334 14.46 -16.47 1.97
C LEU A 334 15.39 -17.23 1.01
N ARG A 335 15.07 -17.27 -0.28
CA ARG A 335 15.93 -17.91 -1.27
C ARG A 335 17.32 -17.26 -1.37
N ASN A 336 17.45 -15.96 -1.07
CA ASN A 336 18.75 -15.30 -0.97
C ASN A 336 19.60 -15.86 0.19
N TYR A 337 18.94 -16.37 1.22
CA TYR A 337 19.56 -17.03 2.37
C TYR A 337 19.66 -18.55 2.22
N GLY A 338 19.12 -19.10 1.13
CA GLY A 338 19.18 -20.53 0.81
C GLY A 338 18.07 -21.35 1.44
N TYR A 339 16.90 -20.77 1.67
CA TYR A 339 15.74 -21.45 2.24
C TYR A 339 14.47 -21.15 1.46
N VAL A 340 13.45 -21.98 1.62
CA VAL A 340 12.11 -21.83 1.02
C VAL A 340 11.06 -22.51 1.85
N HIS A 341 9.88 -21.92 1.99
CA HIS A 341 8.65 -22.61 2.39
C HIS A 341 8.17 -23.44 1.21
N ARG A 342 8.16 -24.76 1.35
CA ARG A 342 7.61 -25.67 0.30
C ARG A 342 6.10 -25.71 0.34
N ASP A 343 5.54 -25.69 1.55
CA ASP A 343 4.12 -25.52 1.79
C ASP A 343 3.85 -24.05 2.15
N LEU A 344 3.09 -23.37 1.30
CA LEU A 344 2.75 -21.96 1.55
C LEU A 344 1.76 -21.78 2.72
N LEU A 345 1.16 -22.84 3.22
CA LEU A 345 0.31 -22.82 4.42
C LEU A 345 1.07 -23.15 5.70
N ASP A 346 2.31 -23.61 5.62
CA ASP A 346 3.18 -23.84 6.78
C ASP A 346 4.24 -22.75 6.90
N SER A 347 4.04 -21.85 7.88
CA SER A 347 5.01 -20.79 8.17
C SER A 347 6.13 -21.22 9.10
N ALA A 348 6.04 -22.36 9.75
CA ALA A 348 6.98 -22.81 10.76
C ALA A 348 8.16 -23.58 10.15
N SER A 349 7.98 -24.20 8.97
CA SER A 349 9.00 -25.03 8.35
C SER A 349 9.56 -24.44 7.06
N VAL A 350 10.85 -24.62 6.87
CA VAL A 350 11.57 -24.27 5.66
C VAL A 350 12.46 -25.42 5.22
N SER A 351 12.68 -25.52 3.91
CA SER A 351 13.64 -26.45 3.32
C SER A 351 14.87 -25.68 2.82
N GLN A 352 16.03 -26.28 2.96
CA GLN A 352 17.26 -25.77 2.39
C GLN A 352 17.26 -25.91 0.87
N LEU A 353 17.76 -24.89 0.19
CA LEU A 353 17.98 -24.86 -1.25
C LEU A 353 19.46 -25.08 -1.59
N PRO A 354 19.78 -25.74 -2.71
CA PRO A 354 21.11 -25.74 -3.28
C PRO A 354 21.59 -24.30 -3.56
N PHE A 355 22.93 -24.11 -3.68
CA PHE A 355 23.47 -22.79 -4.00
C PHE A 355 22.98 -22.27 -5.36
N ASP A 356 22.90 -23.15 -6.35
CA ASP A 356 22.43 -22.84 -7.71
C ASP A 356 20.98 -23.31 -7.90
N TYR A 357 20.06 -22.78 -7.11
CA TYR A 357 18.63 -23.05 -7.24
C TYR A 357 18.04 -22.37 -8.48
N PRO A 358 17.08 -23.06 -9.18
CA PRO A 358 16.67 -24.45 -9.03
C PRO A 358 17.73 -25.42 -9.59
N ALA A 359 17.96 -26.51 -8.84
CA ALA A 359 18.89 -27.56 -9.24
C ALA A 359 18.30 -28.46 -10.33
#